data_1f27433651cd4d482c93b991786a878c
#
_entry.id   1f27433651cd4d482c93b991786a878c
#
_cell.length_a   1.000
_cell.length_b   1.000
_cell.length_c   1.000
_cell.angle_alpha   90.00
_cell.angle_beta   90.00
_cell.angle_gamma   90.00
#
_symmetry.space_group_name_H-M   'P 1'
#
loop_
_entity.id
_entity.type
_entity.pdbx_description
1 polymer ?
#
loop_
_entity_poly.entity_id
_entity_poly.type
_entity_poly.pdbx_seq_one_letter_code
_entity_poly.pdbx_strand_id
1 'polypeptide(L)'
;MKKLNSNFVALLGVALLSAVVSLSSCSKDAEEVLNPLNNEIVGCVPVRVHVSDFSYSVEDLPETRSTQSPASYENVKVMTLAFFSGTTEIYSETQLKSDASTYDTFGDFTCTLPIGSYTMVVIGRGAGNDDVFTLTSPTVAAYTSEKVRETFAKMQSVTIAGTAPVDLGEITLERVVSQLGIISTDTRPANAAKIRTTFGGGSKSFSPATGLAVNDAGFATLSTPSAAVGAKIGVSNFLFLATDEENMDVTIEVLDANDEVLYTKLVENVPFKRNRLTRLTGALFNATLTTSFNLETTWLSAVDVPF
;
A
#
# COMPACT_ATOMS: atom_id res chain seq x y z
N MET A 1 5.42 -76.01 -14.34
CA MET A 1 5.11 -76.32 -12.93
C MET A 1 5.71 -75.29 -12.00
N LYS A 2 4.93 -74.90 -11.00
CA LYS A 2 5.15 -74.03 -9.83
C LYS A 2 4.71 -72.58 -10.06
N LYS A 3 3.51 -72.42 -9.69
CA LYS A 3 2.81 -71.80 -8.52
C LYS A 3 3.11 -70.33 -8.26
N LEU A 4 2.10 -69.55 -8.59
CA LEU A 4 1.78 -68.21 -8.09
C LEU A 4 1.81 -68.18 -6.56
N ASN A 5 2.31 -67.12 -5.99
CA ASN A 5 1.83 -66.61 -4.70
C ASN A 5 1.58 -65.12 -4.80
N SER A 6 0.33 -64.80 -4.64
CA SER A 6 -0.28 -63.49 -4.48
C SER A 6 0.02 -62.95 -3.08
N ASN A 7 0.62 -61.79 -2.97
CA ASN A 7 0.55 -61.01 -1.74
C ASN A 7 -0.19 -59.69 -2.05
N PHE A 8 -1.43 -59.67 -1.62
CA PHE A 8 -2.28 -58.51 -1.57
C PHE A 8 -1.76 -57.59 -0.43
N VAL A 9 -1.18 -56.46 -0.78
CA VAL A 9 -0.93 -55.40 0.18
C VAL A 9 -2.09 -54.38 0.02
N ALA A 10 -2.96 -54.37 1.01
CA ALA A 10 -4.01 -53.39 1.13
C ALA A 10 -3.40 -52.03 1.50
N LEU A 11 -3.36 -51.10 0.56
CA LEU A 11 -3.03 -49.72 0.80
C LEU A 11 -4.31 -49.02 1.30
N LEU A 12 -4.34 -48.74 2.61
CA LEU A 12 -5.34 -47.82 3.18
C LEU A 12 -5.05 -46.39 2.63
N GLY A 13 -5.80 -46.00 1.65
CA GLY A 13 -5.86 -44.61 1.20
C GLY A 13 -6.60 -43.74 2.24
N VAL A 14 -5.85 -42.97 3.02
CA VAL A 14 -6.43 -41.85 3.78
C VAL A 14 -6.77 -40.74 2.78
N ALA A 15 -8.02 -40.67 2.41
CA ALA A 15 -8.56 -39.51 1.66
C ALA A 15 -8.58 -38.32 2.64
N LEU A 16 -7.57 -37.43 2.52
CA LEU A 16 -7.69 -36.07 3.07
C LEU A 16 -8.79 -35.38 2.27
N LEU A 17 -9.98 -35.29 2.85
CA LEU A 17 -11.00 -34.36 2.42
C LEU A 17 -10.51 -32.95 2.77
N SER A 18 -9.82 -32.30 1.86
CA SER A 18 -9.64 -30.84 1.91
C SER A 18 -11.02 -30.22 1.66
N ALA A 19 -11.71 -29.86 2.74
CA ALA A 19 -12.87 -29.00 2.67
C ALA A 19 -12.38 -27.63 2.13
N VAL A 20 -12.57 -27.42 0.84
CA VAL A 20 -12.54 -26.08 0.27
C VAL A 20 -13.78 -25.40 0.82
N VAL A 21 -13.61 -24.61 1.89
CA VAL A 21 -14.63 -23.69 2.34
C VAL A 21 -14.66 -22.58 1.27
N SER A 22 -15.57 -22.75 0.30
CA SER A 22 -15.94 -21.65 -0.59
C SER A 22 -16.65 -20.62 0.31
N LEU A 23 -15.95 -19.53 0.62
CA LEU A 23 -16.54 -18.33 1.19
C LEU A 23 -17.53 -17.81 0.13
N SER A 24 -18.79 -18.19 0.24
CA SER A 24 -19.84 -17.60 -0.57
C SER A 24 -20.07 -16.20 -0.04
N SER A 25 -19.52 -15.18 -0.75
CA SER A 25 -19.99 -13.82 -0.60
C SER A 25 -21.49 -13.79 -0.88
N CYS A 26 -22.25 -13.05 -0.09
CA CYS A 26 -23.65 -12.81 -0.37
C CYS A 26 -23.80 -12.29 -1.81
N SER A 27 -24.54 -13.01 -2.66
CA SER A 27 -24.87 -12.50 -4.00
C SER A 27 -25.89 -11.35 -3.89
N LYS A 28 -25.99 -10.52 -4.96
CA LYS A 28 -26.87 -9.32 -4.98
C LYS A 28 -28.35 -9.61 -4.75
N ASP A 29 -28.77 -10.87 -4.84
CA ASP A 29 -30.13 -11.31 -4.48
C ASP A 29 -30.12 -11.81 -3.05
N ALA A 30 -30.94 -11.21 -2.18
CA ALA A 30 -31.00 -11.45 -0.74
C ALA A 30 -31.38 -12.91 -0.43
N GLU A 31 -30.45 -13.83 -0.61
CA GLU A 31 -30.58 -15.22 -0.18
C GLU A 31 -29.98 -15.43 1.22
N GLU A 32 -30.58 -16.34 1.96
CA GLU A 32 -30.07 -16.80 3.24
C GLU A 32 -28.67 -17.42 3.09
N VAL A 33 -27.67 -16.85 3.72
CA VAL A 33 -26.27 -17.31 3.66
C VAL A 33 -25.87 -17.88 5.00
N LEU A 34 -25.12 -18.99 4.98
CA LEU A 34 -24.50 -19.56 6.18
C LEU A 34 -23.43 -18.62 6.72
N ASN A 35 -23.55 -18.22 7.97
CA ASN A 35 -22.49 -17.50 8.66
C ASN A 35 -21.25 -18.41 8.75
N PRO A 36 -20.09 -18.03 8.17
CA PRO A 36 -18.89 -18.86 8.13
C PRO A 36 -18.32 -19.15 9.53
N LEU A 37 -18.72 -18.39 10.55
CA LEU A 37 -18.19 -18.51 11.92
C LEU A 37 -18.98 -19.50 12.79
N ASN A 38 -20.28 -19.65 12.57
CA ASN A 38 -21.13 -20.50 13.42
C ASN A 38 -22.06 -21.44 12.65
N ASN A 39 -21.95 -21.46 11.32
CA ASN A 39 -22.76 -22.32 10.44
C ASN A 39 -24.30 -22.10 10.54
N GLU A 40 -24.71 -20.92 11.02
CA GLU A 40 -26.13 -20.52 11.05
C GLU A 40 -26.52 -19.78 9.79
N ILE A 41 -27.73 -19.95 9.30
CA ILE A 41 -28.30 -19.19 8.19
C ILE A 41 -28.65 -17.80 8.71
N VAL A 42 -27.96 -16.79 8.23
CA VAL A 42 -28.22 -15.38 8.57
C VAL A 42 -28.64 -14.60 7.34
N GLY A 43 -29.60 -13.71 7.51
CA GLY A 43 -29.97 -12.75 6.47
C GLY A 43 -28.79 -11.82 6.17
N CYS A 44 -28.53 -11.60 4.89
CA CYS A 44 -27.56 -10.61 4.45
C CYS A 44 -28.18 -9.22 4.40
N VAL A 45 -27.43 -8.22 4.83
CA VAL A 45 -27.83 -6.81 4.89
C VAL A 45 -27.06 -6.02 3.87
N PRO A 46 -27.71 -5.23 3.00
CA PRO A 46 -27.03 -4.30 2.10
C PRO A 46 -26.26 -3.23 2.90
N VAL A 47 -24.99 -3.03 2.55
CA VAL A 47 -24.09 -2.07 3.18
C VAL A 47 -23.52 -1.14 2.12
N ARG A 48 -23.60 0.17 2.37
CA ARG A 48 -22.98 1.19 1.55
C ARG A 48 -21.81 1.83 2.28
N VAL A 49 -20.71 2.01 1.56
CA VAL A 49 -19.50 2.74 2.01
C VAL A 49 -19.18 3.80 0.97
N HIS A 50 -19.04 5.05 1.40
CA HIS A 50 -18.68 6.17 0.56
C HIS A 50 -17.38 6.81 1.05
N VAL A 51 -16.33 6.77 0.22
CA VAL A 51 -15.08 7.51 0.47
C VAL A 51 -15.25 8.92 -0.06
N SER A 52 -15.45 9.88 0.84
CA SER A 52 -15.66 11.28 0.48
C SER A 52 -14.36 12.01 0.16
N ASP A 53 -13.31 11.74 0.93
CA ASP A 53 -12.08 12.51 0.86
C ASP A 53 -10.81 11.74 1.20
N PHE A 54 -9.69 12.21 0.65
CA PHE A 54 -8.34 11.93 1.10
C PHE A 54 -7.81 13.10 1.91
N SER A 55 -7.38 12.85 3.15
CA SER A 55 -6.78 13.85 4.03
C SER A 55 -5.26 13.75 3.99
N TYR A 56 -4.61 14.88 3.71
CA TYR A 56 -3.15 14.98 3.66
C TYR A 56 -2.68 16.33 4.20
N SER A 57 -1.44 16.41 4.68
CA SER A 57 -0.85 17.66 5.13
C SER A 57 -0.45 18.52 3.94
N VAL A 58 -0.81 19.81 4.00
CA VAL A 58 -0.32 20.86 3.10
C VAL A 58 0.65 21.74 3.88
N GLU A 59 1.64 22.29 3.20
CA GLU A 59 2.73 23.01 3.80
C GLU A 59 2.42 24.36 4.43
N ASP A 60 3.41 24.80 5.23
CA ASP A 60 3.62 26.10 5.88
C ASP A 60 2.73 26.45 7.08
N LEU A 61 1.70 25.68 7.41
CA LEU A 61 0.99 25.85 8.67
C LEU A 61 0.98 24.52 9.44
N PRO A 62 1.45 24.47 10.68
CA PRO A 62 1.71 23.21 11.42
C PRO A 62 0.52 22.26 11.57
N GLU A 63 -0.70 22.71 11.28
CA GLU A 63 -1.92 21.94 11.50
C GLU A 63 -2.93 21.97 10.34
N THR A 64 -2.57 22.51 9.18
CA THR A 64 -3.52 22.58 8.06
C THR A 64 -3.58 21.26 7.32
N ARG A 65 -4.70 20.55 7.44
CA ARG A 65 -5.04 19.41 6.59
C ARG A 65 -5.81 19.90 5.39
N SER A 66 -5.44 19.46 4.21
CA SER A 66 -6.23 19.59 3.00
C SER A 66 -6.98 18.30 2.72
N THR A 67 -8.17 18.42 2.15
CA THR A 67 -8.97 17.29 1.70
C THR A 67 -9.23 17.39 0.21
N GLN A 68 -9.29 16.26 -0.47
CA GLN A 68 -9.61 16.19 -1.89
C GLN A 68 -10.37 14.90 -2.19
N SER A 69 -11.44 15.01 -2.99
CA SER A 69 -12.27 13.84 -3.32
C SER A 69 -11.52 12.80 -4.16
N PRO A 70 -11.90 11.52 -4.07
CA PRO A 70 -11.31 10.45 -4.86
C PRO A 70 -11.31 10.70 -6.37
N ALA A 71 -12.36 11.33 -6.88
CA ALA A 71 -12.49 11.65 -8.29
C ALA A 71 -11.42 12.65 -8.76
N SER A 72 -11.09 13.66 -7.93
CA SER A 72 -10.16 14.73 -8.27
C SER A 72 -8.71 14.44 -7.87
N TYR A 73 -8.45 13.46 -6.99
CA TYR A 73 -7.10 13.12 -6.55
C TYR A 73 -6.40 12.17 -7.51
N GLU A 74 -5.53 12.72 -8.35
CA GLU A 74 -4.93 11.99 -9.48
C GLU A 74 -3.94 10.90 -9.07
N ASN A 75 -3.28 11.01 -7.91
CA ASN A 75 -2.25 10.04 -7.51
C ASN A 75 -2.83 8.71 -7.00
N VAL A 76 -4.07 8.68 -6.53
CA VAL A 76 -4.75 7.44 -6.16
C VAL A 76 -5.39 6.81 -7.39
N LYS A 77 -5.00 5.60 -7.70
CA LYS A 77 -5.43 4.82 -8.86
C LYS A 77 -6.24 3.57 -8.50
N VAL A 78 -6.09 3.11 -7.26
CA VAL A 78 -6.73 1.88 -6.76
C VAL A 78 -7.34 2.16 -5.41
N MET A 79 -8.56 1.69 -5.20
CA MET A 79 -9.21 1.71 -3.90
C MET A 79 -9.69 0.31 -3.54
N THR A 80 -9.36 -0.16 -2.34
CA THR A 80 -9.75 -1.47 -1.82
C THR A 80 -10.55 -1.28 -0.54
N LEU A 81 -11.73 -1.89 -0.51
CA LEU A 81 -12.55 -2.08 0.68
C LEU A 81 -12.47 -3.53 1.11
N ALA A 82 -12.32 -3.80 2.41
CA ALA A 82 -12.43 -5.15 2.97
C ALA A 82 -13.12 -5.12 4.33
N PHE A 83 -13.87 -6.19 4.62
CA PHE A 83 -14.47 -6.44 5.92
C PHE A 83 -13.91 -7.74 6.50
N PHE A 84 -13.49 -7.69 7.75
CA PHE A 84 -12.90 -8.81 8.47
C PHE A 84 -13.72 -9.15 9.72
N SER A 85 -13.84 -10.43 10.00
CA SER A 85 -14.25 -10.93 11.32
C SER A 85 -13.02 -11.51 12.01
N GLY A 86 -12.50 -10.80 13.02
CA GLY A 86 -11.15 -11.06 13.51
C GLY A 86 -10.11 -10.84 12.42
N THR A 87 -9.39 -11.89 12.02
CA THR A 87 -8.43 -11.87 10.90
C THR A 87 -8.96 -12.49 9.61
N THR A 88 -10.18 -13.05 9.64
CA THR A 88 -10.78 -13.70 8.47
C THR A 88 -11.46 -12.65 7.60
N GLU A 89 -11.05 -12.57 6.33
CA GLU A 89 -11.72 -11.73 5.33
C GLU A 89 -13.11 -12.32 5.02
N ILE A 90 -14.13 -11.50 5.17
CA ILE A 90 -15.53 -11.86 4.88
C ILE A 90 -15.96 -11.31 3.52
N TYR A 91 -15.45 -10.14 3.18
CA TYR A 91 -15.71 -9.48 1.91
C TYR A 91 -14.53 -8.60 1.53
N SER A 92 -14.20 -8.56 0.25
CA SER A 92 -13.31 -7.53 -0.29
C SER A 92 -13.69 -7.16 -1.72
N GLU A 93 -13.47 -5.89 -2.06
CA GLU A 93 -13.66 -5.34 -3.40
C GLU A 93 -12.56 -4.35 -3.70
N THR A 94 -12.08 -4.37 -4.94
CA THR A 94 -11.06 -3.42 -5.41
C THR A 94 -11.56 -2.73 -6.67
N GLN A 95 -11.56 -1.40 -6.65
CA GLN A 95 -11.85 -0.52 -7.77
C GLN A 95 -10.55 0.00 -8.37
N LEU A 96 -10.43 -0.05 -9.69
CA LEU A 96 -9.34 0.56 -10.45
C LEU A 96 -9.86 1.83 -11.11
N LYS A 97 -9.26 3.00 -10.86
CA LYS A 97 -9.69 4.28 -11.45
C LYS A 97 -9.70 4.26 -12.99
N SER A 98 -8.89 3.40 -13.59
CA SER A 98 -8.85 3.18 -15.04
C SER A 98 -9.98 2.30 -15.60
N ASP A 99 -10.72 1.60 -14.72
CA ASP A 99 -11.80 0.68 -15.12
C ASP A 99 -13.14 1.13 -14.56
N ALA A 100 -13.61 2.28 -15.05
CA ALA A 100 -14.86 2.90 -14.62
C ALA A 100 -16.12 2.10 -15.02
N SER A 101 -15.97 0.97 -15.71
CA SER A 101 -17.09 0.08 -16.02
C SER A 101 -17.51 -0.81 -14.86
N THR A 102 -16.69 -0.92 -13.82
CA THR A 102 -16.89 -1.83 -12.67
C THR A 102 -17.54 -1.15 -11.46
N TYR A 103 -17.75 0.16 -11.48
CA TYR A 103 -18.35 0.94 -10.39
C TYR A 103 -19.08 2.18 -10.96
N ASP A 104 -20.03 2.72 -10.21
CA ASP A 104 -20.74 3.96 -10.58
C ASP A 104 -19.90 5.20 -10.27
N THR A 105 -19.33 5.26 -9.08
CA THR A 105 -18.45 6.36 -8.62
C THR A 105 -17.22 5.77 -7.93
N PHE A 106 -16.03 6.24 -8.29
CA PHE A 106 -14.78 5.79 -7.68
C PHE A 106 -14.74 6.16 -6.18
N GLY A 107 -14.73 5.13 -5.32
CA GLY A 107 -14.82 5.26 -3.88
C GLY A 107 -16.20 4.95 -3.28
N ASP A 108 -17.21 4.71 -4.12
CA ASP A 108 -18.51 4.21 -3.69
C ASP A 108 -18.54 2.68 -3.79
N PHE A 109 -18.82 2.02 -2.68
CA PHE A 109 -18.93 0.58 -2.59
C PHE A 109 -20.33 0.20 -2.09
N THR A 110 -20.88 -0.87 -2.67
CA THR A 110 -22.12 -1.47 -2.21
C THR A 110 -21.93 -2.98 -2.12
N CYS A 111 -22.10 -3.52 -0.94
CA CYS A 111 -21.99 -4.96 -0.70
C CYS A 111 -23.13 -5.46 0.18
N THR A 112 -23.17 -6.76 0.44
CA THR A 112 -24.06 -7.38 1.40
C THR A 112 -23.25 -8.15 2.42
N LEU A 113 -23.56 -7.96 3.70
CA LEU A 113 -22.87 -8.62 4.80
C LEU A 113 -23.87 -9.33 5.71
N PRO A 114 -23.53 -10.50 6.26
CA PRO A 114 -24.29 -11.11 7.36
C PRO A 114 -24.37 -10.18 8.57
N ILE A 115 -25.39 -10.38 9.42
CA ILE A 115 -25.46 -9.71 10.72
C ILE A 115 -24.22 -10.11 11.53
N GLY A 116 -23.51 -9.12 12.10
CA GLY A 116 -22.30 -9.38 12.86
C GLY A 116 -21.48 -8.11 13.12
N SER A 117 -20.34 -8.31 13.80
CA SER A 117 -19.35 -7.25 14.05
C SER A 117 -18.11 -7.47 13.19
N TYR A 118 -17.69 -6.43 12.52
CA TYR A 118 -16.61 -6.45 11.54
C TYR A 118 -15.59 -5.37 11.79
N THR A 119 -14.37 -5.61 11.32
CA THR A 119 -13.39 -4.56 11.10
C THR A 119 -13.39 -4.20 9.62
N MET A 120 -13.81 -3.00 9.29
CA MET A 120 -13.72 -2.43 7.95
C MET A 120 -12.35 -1.81 7.74
N VAL A 121 -11.73 -2.10 6.61
CA VAL A 121 -10.48 -1.48 6.15
C VAL A 121 -10.71 -0.91 4.76
N VAL A 122 -10.37 0.37 4.57
CA VAL A 122 -10.37 1.03 3.25
C VAL A 122 -8.98 1.55 2.97
N ILE A 123 -8.45 1.23 1.79
CA ILE A 123 -7.11 1.66 1.34
C ILE A 123 -7.22 2.29 -0.04
N GLY A 124 -6.80 3.56 -0.14
CA GLY A 124 -6.58 4.25 -1.41
C GLY A 124 -5.09 4.33 -1.71
N ARG A 125 -4.66 3.93 -2.91
CA ARG A 125 -3.23 3.91 -3.24
C ARG A 125 -2.92 4.27 -4.69
N GLY A 126 -1.70 4.75 -4.91
CA GLY A 126 -1.12 4.81 -6.24
C GLY A 126 -0.91 3.40 -6.81
N ALA A 127 -0.77 3.29 -8.12
CA ALA A 127 -0.46 2.05 -8.81
C ALA A 127 0.53 2.27 -9.95
N GLY A 128 1.35 1.27 -10.20
CA GLY A 128 2.21 1.12 -11.37
C GLY A 128 2.00 -0.25 -11.98
N ASN A 129 2.54 -0.48 -13.18
CA ASN A 129 2.29 -1.71 -13.94
C ASN A 129 2.79 -2.98 -13.23
N ASP A 130 3.85 -2.86 -12.42
CA ASP A 130 4.50 -4.00 -11.75
C ASP A 130 4.20 -4.03 -10.25
N ASP A 131 3.23 -3.24 -9.77
CA ASP A 131 2.94 -3.17 -8.36
C ASP A 131 2.14 -4.38 -7.90
N VAL A 132 2.64 -5.05 -6.88
CA VAL A 132 1.92 -6.10 -6.15
C VAL A 132 1.65 -5.60 -4.73
N PHE A 133 0.38 -5.52 -4.40
CA PHE A 133 -0.10 -5.09 -3.08
C PHE A 133 -1.07 -6.11 -2.53
N THR A 134 -0.93 -6.45 -1.25
CA THR A 134 -1.78 -7.40 -0.54
C THR A 134 -2.30 -6.79 0.76
N LEU A 135 -3.57 -7.00 1.06
CA LEU A 135 -4.18 -6.76 2.37
C LEU A 135 -4.49 -8.14 2.98
N THR A 136 -3.66 -8.57 3.93
CA THR A 136 -3.75 -9.94 4.48
C THR A 136 -4.65 -9.99 5.71
N SER A 137 -4.74 -8.90 6.47
CA SER A 137 -5.56 -8.79 7.68
C SER A 137 -5.82 -7.31 8.01
N PRO A 138 -6.68 -6.99 8.99
CA PRO A 138 -6.87 -5.61 9.43
C PRO A 138 -5.59 -4.91 9.93
N THR A 139 -4.57 -5.69 10.25
CA THR A 139 -3.31 -5.19 10.81
C THR A 139 -2.11 -5.40 9.90
N VAL A 140 -2.27 -5.99 8.71
CA VAL A 140 -1.17 -6.25 7.78
C VAL A 140 -1.59 -5.98 6.34
N ALA A 141 -0.97 -4.97 5.75
CA ALA A 141 -1.00 -4.69 4.33
C ALA A 141 0.44 -4.45 3.83
N ALA A 142 0.77 -4.87 2.61
CA ALA A 142 2.15 -4.84 2.12
C ALA A 142 2.26 -4.63 0.61
N TYR A 143 3.29 -3.90 0.20
CA TYR A 143 3.83 -3.94 -1.14
C TYR A 143 4.90 -5.03 -1.21
N THR A 144 4.72 -6.01 -2.08
CA THR A 144 5.73 -7.05 -2.36
C THR A 144 6.60 -6.70 -3.55
N SER A 145 6.20 -5.69 -4.34
CA SER A 145 7.00 -5.05 -5.38
C SER A 145 8.15 -4.21 -4.79
N GLU A 146 9.05 -3.72 -5.65
CA GLU A 146 10.19 -2.90 -5.23
C GLU A 146 9.79 -1.54 -4.67
N LYS A 147 8.62 -1.00 -5.07
CA LYS A 147 8.19 0.36 -4.72
C LYS A 147 6.97 0.37 -3.81
N VAL A 148 7.03 1.19 -2.79
CA VAL A 148 5.86 1.69 -2.07
C VAL A 148 5.26 2.83 -2.88
N ARG A 149 3.93 2.94 -2.89
CA ARG A 149 3.22 4.05 -3.51
C ARG A 149 2.58 4.94 -2.46
N GLU A 150 2.20 6.14 -2.87
CA GLU A 150 1.36 6.97 -2.02
C GLU A 150 0.13 6.18 -1.58
N THR A 151 -0.10 6.15 -0.26
CA THR A 151 -1.10 5.28 0.35
C THR A 151 -1.86 6.04 1.42
N PHE A 152 -3.19 5.90 1.36
CA PHE A 152 -4.15 6.40 2.32
C PHE A 152 -4.89 5.21 2.91
N ALA A 153 -5.24 5.27 4.19
CA ALA A 153 -5.96 4.18 4.85
C ALA A 153 -6.93 4.68 5.91
N LYS A 154 -7.95 3.88 6.15
CA LYS A 154 -8.87 4.00 7.29
C LYS A 154 -9.26 2.62 7.74
N MET A 155 -9.25 2.42 9.05
CA MET A 155 -9.81 1.23 9.68
C MET A 155 -10.83 1.67 10.73
N GLN A 156 -11.95 0.97 10.79
CA GLN A 156 -12.96 1.18 11.83
C GLN A 156 -13.77 -0.09 12.13
N SER A 157 -14.29 -0.19 13.35
CA SER A 157 -15.22 -1.24 13.72
C SER A 157 -16.62 -0.91 13.20
N VAL A 158 -17.31 -1.91 12.66
CA VAL A 158 -18.66 -1.80 12.11
C VAL A 158 -19.52 -2.92 12.68
N THR A 159 -20.74 -2.59 13.11
CA THR A 159 -21.72 -3.59 13.54
C THR A 159 -22.91 -3.54 12.59
N ILE A 160 -23.19 -4.67 11.95
CA ILE A 160 -24.36 -4.88 11.11
C ILE A 160 -25.42 -5.56 11.98
N ALA A 161 -26.52 -4.86 12.20
CA ALA A 161 -27.62 -5.34 13.06
C ALA A 161 -28.96 -5.14 12.35
N GLY A 162 -29.90 -6.09 12.57
CA GLY A 162 -31.20 -6.03 11.91
C GLY A 162 -31.14 -6.38 10.43
N THR A 163 -32.20 -6.09 9.70
CA THR A 163 -32.38 -6.43 8.27
C THR A 163 -32.47 -5.20 7.35
N ALA A 164 -32.46 -3.99 7.93
CA ALA A 164 -32.52 -2.76 7.15
C ALA A 164 -31.15 -2.46 6.51
N PRO A 165 -31.10 -1.89 5.29
CA PRO A 165 -29.86 -1.42 4.68
C PRO A 165 -29.07 -0.48 5.59
N VAL A 166 -27.75 -0.64 5.62
CA VAL A 166 -26.83 0.15 6.45
C VAL A 166 -26.00 1.06 5.55
N ASP A 167 -26.04 2.36 5.83
CA ASP A 167 -25.12 3.34 5.23
C ASP A 167 -24.08 3.72 6.30
N LEU A 168 -22.80 3.49 5.99
CA LEU A 168 -21.69 3.80 6.90
C LEU A 168 -21.24 5.26 6.82
N GLY A 169 -21.93 6.07 6.00
CA GLY A 169 -21.68 7.50 5.83
C GLY A 169 -20.38 7.80 5.08
N GLU A 170 -19.90 9.01 5.27
CA GLU A 170 -18.70 9.53 4.62
C GLU A 170 -17.43 9.06 5.33
N ILE A 171 -16.49 8.50 4.57
CA ILE A 171 -15.20 8.00 5.05
C ILE A 171 -14.08 8.88 4.50
N THR A 172 -13.32 9.50 5.38
CA THR A 172 -12.08 10.20 5.01
C THR A 172 -10.88 9.30 5.26
N LEU A 173 -10.07 9.07 4.23
CA LEU A 173 -8.82 8.32 4.32
C LEU A 173 -7.66 9.25 4.66
N GLU A 174 -6.79 8.82 5.58
CA GLU A 174 -5.58 9.57 5.97
C GLU A 174 -4.35 9.02 5.26
N ARG A 175 -3.44 9.92 4.80
CA ARG A 175 -2.16 9.50 4.23
C ARG A 175 -1.27 8.87 5.31
N VAL A 176 -0.83 7.63 5.06
CA VAL A 176 -0.07 6.80 6.04
C VAL A 176 1.40 6.64 5.69
N VAL A 177 1.84 7.15 4.55
CA VAL A 177 3.25 7.10 4.11
C VAL A 177 4.01 8.37 4.45
N SER A 178 5.34 8.26 4.54
CA SER A 178 6.31 9.34 4.39
C SER A 178 6.88 9.30 2.97
N GLN A 179 7.43 10.42 2.50
CA GLN A 179 8.05 10.53 1.18
C GLN A 179 9.49 11.03 1.30
N LEU A 180 10.41 10.42 0.53
CA LEU A 180 11.73 10.93 0.27
C LEU A 180 11.81 11.47 -1.16
N GLY A 181 12.16 12.74 -1.32
CA GLY A 181 12.55 13.35 -2.59
C GLY A 181 14.07 13.48 -2.65
N ILE A 182 14.70 13.03 -3.73
CA ILE A 182 16.14 13.19 -3.99
C ILE A 182 16.29 14.03 -5.25
N ILE A 183 17.00 15.17 -5.15
CA ILE A 183 17.23 16.10 -6.26
C ILE A 183 18.74 16.25 -6.47
N SER A 184 19.22 15.94 -7.66
CA SER A 184 20.64 16.18 -8.00
C SER A 184 20.90 17.66 -8.27
N THR A 185 22.06 18.17 -7.81
CA THR A 185 22.57 19.50 -8.21
C THR A 185 23.46 19.44 -9.43
N ASP A 186 24.04 18.26 -9.71
CA ASP A 186 24.83 17.94 -10.87
C ASP A 186 24.00 17.22 -11.95
N THR A 187 24.54 17.12 -13.16
CA THR A 187 23.84 16.57 -14.31
C THR A 187 24.11 15.08 -14.48
N ARG A 188 23.09 14.34 -14.89
CA ARG A 188 23.15 12.90 -15.14
C ARG A 188 24.16 12.55 -16.25
N PRO A 189 25.21 11.76 -15.99
CA PRO A 189 26.11 11.26 -16.99
C PRO A 189 25.47 10.13 -17.81
N ALA A 190 26.01 9.86 -19.00
CA ALA A 190 25.43 8.88 -19.93
C ALA A 190 25.41 7.45 -19.41
N ASN A 191 26.33 7.08 -18.54
CA ASN A 191 26.44 5.76 -17.95
C ASN A 191 25.55 5.55 -16.70
N ALA A 192 24.95 6.61 -16.14
CA ALA A 192 24.02 6.48 -15.00
C ALA A 192 22.63 6.09 -15.49
N ALA A 193 22.20 4.85 -15.21
CA ALA A 193 20.94 4.29 -15.68
C ALA A 193 19.87 4.24 -14.59
N LYS A 194 20.26 3.91 -13.35
CA LYS A 194 19.33 3.65 -12.24
C LYS A 194 19.83 4.32 -10.96
N ILE A 195 18.89 4.58 -10.05
CA ILE A 195 19.16 5.02 -8.67
C ILE A 195 18.57 3.99 -7.73
N ARG A 196 19.43 3.37 -6.92
CA ARG A 196 19.01 2.55 -5.79
C ARG A 196 19.01 3.40 -4.53
N THR A 197 17.91 3.41 -3.82
CA THR A 197 17.78 4.07 -2.51
C THR A 197 17.55 3.00 -1.47
N THR A 198 18.45 2.91 -0.48
CA THR A 198 18.34 1.98 0.65
C THR A 198 18.04 2.77 1.91
N PHE A 199 16.95 2.42 2.57
CA PHE A 199 16.53 2.97 3.86
C PHE A 199 17.05 2.09 4.99
N GLY A 200 17.64 2.69 6.02
CA GLY A 200 18.13 2.01 7.21
C GLY A 200 17.03 1.58 8.19
N GLY A 201 15.81 2.08 7.99
CA GLY A 201 14.60 1.75 8.75
C GLY A 201 13.37 1.80 7.86
N GLY A 202 12.18 1.84 8.46
CA GLY A 202 10.91 1.82 7.76
C GLY A 202 10.61 0.49 7.07
N SER A 203 9.53 0.45 6.29
CA SER A 203 9.05 -0.80 5.69
C SER A 203 8.26 -0.55 4.41
N LYS A 204 8.05 -1.63 3.64
CA LYS A 204 7.06 -1.73 2.55
C LYS A 204 5.72 -2.29 3.04
N SER A 205 5.60 -2.65 4.31
CA SER A 205 4.38 -3.15 4.93
C SER A 205 3.92 -2.26 6.09
N PHE A 206 2.61 -2.19 6.29
CA PHE A 206 2.03 -1.38 7.35
C PHE A 206 0.79 -2.02 7.96
N SER A 207 0.43 -1.55 9.15
CA SER A 207 -0.84 -1.87 9.80
C SER A 207 -1.90 -0.83 9.41
N PRO A 208 -2.99 -1.21 8.71
CA PRO A 208 -4.10 -0.28 8.46
C PRO A 208 -4.70 0.30 9.74
N ALA A 209 -4.57 -0.39 10.87
CA ALA A 209 -5.06 0.05 12.17
C ALA A 209 -4.33 1.30 12.70
N THR A 210 -3.02 1.41 12.44
CA THR A 210 -2.18 2.48 12.98
C THR A 210 -1.57 3.37 11.90
N GLY A 211 -1.52 2.89 10.66
CA GLY A 211 -0.77 3.52 9.56
C GLY A 211 0.75 3.36 9.69
N LEU A 212 1.25 2.59 10.67
CA LEU A 212 2.67 2.42 10.95
C LEU A 212 3.21 1.11 10.34
N ALA A 213 4.51 1.04 10.12
CA ALA A 213 5.21 -0.13 9.62
C ALA A 213 4.96 -1.36 10.51
N VAL A 214 4.77 -2.53 9.90
CA VAL A 214 4.66 -3.81 10.62
C VAL A 214 6.03 -4.37 10.94
N ASN A 215 7.03 -4.10 10.11
CA ASN A 215 8.40 -4.56 10.28
C ASN A 215 9.36 -3.43 9.88
N ASP A 216 10.17 -2.96 10.82
CA ASP A 216 11.12 -1.88 10.65
C ASP A 216 12.53 -2.44 10.33
N ALA A 217 12.64 -3.15 9.22
CA ALA A 217 13.90 -3.79 8.82
C ALA A 217 14.68 -2.99 7.76
N GLY A 218 14.13 -1.84 7.34
CA GLY A 218 14.63 -1.12 6.17
C GLY A 218 14.37 -1.89 4.86
N PHE A 219 14.62 -1.25 3.74
CA PHE A 219 14.50 -1.87 2.42
C PHE A 219 15.20 -1.02 1.36
N ALA A 220 15.43 -1.60 0.19
CA ALA A 220 15.91 -0.89 -0.97
C ALA A 220 14.78 -0.73 -2.01
N THR A 221 14.85 0.36 -2.77
CA THR A 221 13.96 0.62 -3.92
C THR A 221 14.80 1.07 -5.11
N LEU A 222 14.39 0.67 -6.31
CA LEU A 222 15.07 1.01 -7.56
C LEU A 222 14.23 2.00 -8.36
N SER A 223 14.88 3.06 -8.86
CA SER A 223 14.22 4.07 -9.69
C SER A 223 15.02 4.28 -10.97
N THR A 224 14.33 4.34 -12.12
CA THR A 224 14.93 4.76 -13.39
C THR A 224 14.58 6.22 -13.60
N PRO A 225 15.58 7.14 -13.59
CA PRO A 225 15.31 8.55 -13.81
C PRO A 225 14.76 8.79 -15.22
N SER A 226 13.65 9.53 -15.30
CA SER A 226 13.06 9.92 -16.59
C SER A 226 13.80 11.06 -17.28
N ALA A 227 14.60 11.83 -16.51
CA ALA A 227 15.36 12.95 -17.05
C ALA A 227 16.43 12.52 -18.05
N ALA A 228 16.62 13.31 -19.11
CA ALA A 228 17.62 13.07 -20.13
C ALA A 228 19.07 13.11 -19.57
N VAL A 229 20.00 12.47 -20.28
CA VAL A 229 21.44 12.65 -20.04
C VAL A 229 21.79 14.13 -20.15
N GLY A 230 22.61 14.64 -19.23
CA GLY A 230 22.94 16.06 -19.13
C GLY A 230 21.94 16.93 -18.36
N ALA A 231 20.82 16.39 -17.94
CA ALA A 231 19.88 17.08 -17.07
C ALA A 231 20.08 16.71 -15.59
N LYS A 232 19.58 17.55 -14.68
CA LYS A 232 19.44 17.21 -13.27
C LYS A 232 18.33 16.19 -13.11
N ILE A 233 18.43 15.32 -12.12
CA ILE A 233 17.40 14.31 -11.85
C ILE A 233 16.65 14.58 -10.55
N GLY A 234 15.40 14.13 -10.51
CA GLY A 234 14.62 13.96 -9.29
C GLY A 234 14.11 12.52 -9.20
N VAL A 235 14.19 11.93 -8.03
CA VAL A 235 13.53 10.65 -7.71
C VAL A 235 12.73 10.79 -6.45
N SER A 236 11.61 10.07 -6.39
CA SER A 236 10.69 10.10 -5.25
C SER A 236 10.41 8.68 -4.80
N ASN A 237 10.47 8.45 -3.49
CA ASN A 237 10.25 7.16 -2.87
C ASN A 237 9.31 7.34 -1.69
N PHE A 238 8.40 6.38 -1.47
CA PHE A 238 7.54 6.32 -0.30
C PHE A 238 7.98 5.21 0.63
N LEU A 239 7.66 5.36 1.92
CA LEU A 239 7.91 4.35 2.95
C LEU A 239 6.88 4.47 4.06
N PHE A 240 6.67 3.37 4.79
CA PHE A 240 5.95 3.37 6.06
C PHE A 240 6.98 3.46 7.20
N LEU A 241 6.69 4.28 8.21
CA LEU A 241 7.54 4.49 9.37
C LEU A 241 7.09 3.60 10.54
N ALA A 242 8.02 3.17 11.39
CA ALA A 242 7.71 2.42 12.61
C ALA A 242 7.01 3.29 13.67
N THR A 243 7.27 4.59 13.63
CA THR A 243 6.67 5.61 14.49
C THR A 243 6.26 6.81 13.65
N ASP A 244 5.51 7.77 14.22
CA ASP A 244 5.09 8.98 13.48
C ASP A 244 6.27 9.84 13.02
N GLU A 245 7.38 9.80 13.74
CA GLU A 245 8.64 10.47 13.41
C GLU A 245 9.78 9.50 13.65
N GLU A 246 10.72 9.40 12.71
CA GLU A 246 11.82 8.45 12.74
C GLU A 246 13.03 9.04 12.02
N ASN A 247 14.22 8.83 12.59
CA ASN A 247 15.48 9.16 11.93
C ASN A 247 16.15 7.89 11.46
N MET A 248 16.63 7.87 10.22
CA MET A 248 17.35 6.72 9.67
C MET A 248 18.41 7.14 8.67
N ASP A 249 19.37 6.28 8.44
CA ASP A 249 20.35 6.46 7.39
C ASP A 249 19.74 6.14 6.02
N VAL A 250 20.15 6.91 5.01
CA VAL A 250 19.75 6.70 3.61
C VAL A 250 20.99 6.54 2.75
N THR A 251 21.12 5.37 2.13
CA THR A 251 22.17 5.13 1.13
C THR A 251 21.58 5.32 -0.27
N ILE A 252 22.23 6.16 -1.08
CA ILE A 252 21.86 6.43 -2.48
C ILE A 252 22.98 5.92 -3.36
N GLU A 253 22.68 4.95 -4.21
CA GLU A 253 23.60 4.40 -5.19
C GLU A 253 23.16 4.73 -6.59
N VAL A 254 24.10 5.23 -7.40
CA VAL A 254 23.92 5.40 -8.84
C VAL A 254 24.45 4.16 -9.52
N LEU A 255 23.63 3.53 -10.34
CA LEU A 255 23.96 2.31 -11.05
C LEU A 255 24.01 2.55 -12.56
N ASP A 256 24.82 1.76 -13.24
CA ASP A 256 24.79 1.66 -14.69
C ASP A 256 23.66 0.74 -15.20
N ALA A 257 23.64 0.46 -16.51
CA ALA A 257 22.62 -0.41 -17.12
C ALA A 257 22.77 -1.89 -16.70
N ASN A 258 23.93 -2.32 -16.23
CA ASN A 258 24.25 -3.69 -15.80
C ASN A 258 24.12 -3.87 -14.27
N ASP A 259 23.59 -2.84 -13.57
CA ASP A 259 23.46 -2.79 -12.11
C ASP A 259 24.80 -2.67 -11.35
N GLU A 260 25.88 -2.26 -12.04
CA GLU A 260 27.17 -1.94 -11.42
C GLU A 260 27.11 -0.57 -10.73
N VAL A 261 27.63 -0.49 -9.52
CA VAL A 261 27.61 0.74 -8.72
C VAL A 261 28.68 1.72 -9.24
N LEU A 262 28.23 2.88 -9.70
CA LEU A 262 29.09 3.98 -10.16
C LEU A 262 29.43 4.95 -9.02
N TYR A 263 28.45 5.31 -8.21
CA TYR A 263 28.61 6.25 -7.10
C TYR A 263 27.76 5.81 -5.92
N THR A 264 28.24 6.05 -4.71
CA THR A 264 27.52 5.80 -3.45
C THR A 264 27.56 7.06 -2.59
N LYS A 265 26.39 7.41 -2.03
CA LYS A 265 26.23 8.48 -1.04
C LYS A 265 25.51 7.95 0.17
N LEU A 266 26.10 8.12 1.34
CA LEU A 266 25.43 7.88 2.62
C LEU A 266 25.00 9.23 3.21
N VAL A 267 23.76 9.35 3.57
CA VAL A 267 23.21 10.46 4.33
C VAL A 267 22.72 9.90 5.67
N GLU A 268 23.44 10.25 6.73
CA GLU A 268 23.18 9.74 8.07
C GLU A 268 22.07 10.55 8.76
N ASN A 269 21.31 9.87 9.62
CA ASN A 269 20.35 10.48 10.54
C ASN A 269 19.30 11.38 9.84
N VAL A 270 18.79 10.93 8.68
CA VAL A 270 17.75 11.66 7.91
C VAL A 270 16.44 11.59 8.66
N PRO A 271 15.81 12.73 9.01
CA PRO A 271 14.54 12.75 9.70
C PRO A 271 13.39 12.51 8.73
N PHE A 272 12.50 11.61 9.11
CA PHE A 272 11.24 11.33 8.43
C PHE A 272 10.06 11.59 9.37
N LYS A 273 8.95 12.02 8.80
CA LYS A 273 7.68 12.17 9.49
C LYS A 273 6.55 11.65 8.64
N ARG A 274 5.63 10.91 9.24
CA ARG A 274 4.43 10.42 8.54
C ARG A 274 3.66 11.57 7.91
N ASN A 275 3.19 11.35 6.68
CA ASN A 275 2.47 12.34 5.90
C ASN A 275 3.29 13.63 5.62
N ARG A 276 4.64 13.52 5.51
CA ARG A 276 5.56 14.59 5.18
C ARG A 276 6.56 14.16 4.09
N LEU A 277 7.05 15.16 3.34
CA LEU A 277 8.17 15.02 2.42
C LEU A 277 9.47 15.41 3.10
N THR A 278 10.44 14.52 3.08
CA THR A 278 11.84 14.83 3.35
C THR A 278 12.56 14.97 2.01
N ARG A 279 13.26 16.08 1.78
CA ARG A 279 13.97 16.34 0.53
C ARG A 279 15.47 16.40 0.76
N LEU A 280 16.22 15.59 0.00
CA LEU A 280 17.67 15.61 -0.06
C LEU A 280 18.10 16.27 -1.37
N THR A 281 18.85 17.35 -1.32
CA THR A 281 19.37 18.05 -2.50
C THR A 281 20.89 18.08 -2.45
N GLY A 282 21.55 17.46 -3.42
CA GLY A 282 23.02 17.37 -3.44
C GLY A 282 23.57 16.80 -4.75
N ALA A 283 24.91 16.75 -4.85
CA ALA A 283 25.58 16.16 -6.00
C ALA A 283 25.58 14.64 -5.90
N LEU A 284 25.04 13.96 -6.91
CA LEU A 284 24.92 12.50 -6.98
C LEU A 284 26.00 11.85 -7.85
N PHE A 285 26.47 12.53 -8.90
CA PHE A 285 27.27 11.96 -9.97
C PHE A 285 28.76 12.28 -9.86
N ASN A 286 29.24 12.58 -8.68
CA ASN A 286 30.67 12.79 -8.43
C ASN A 286 31.21 11.80 -7.38
N ALA A 287 32.52 11.51 -7.50
CA ALA A 287 33.19 10.58 -6.58
C ALA A 287 33.57 11.19 -5.21
N THR A 288 33.27 12.48 -4.98
CA THR A 288 33.64 13.15 -3.72
C THR A 288 32.83 12.61 -2.56
N LEU A 289 33.47 12.02 -1.58
CA LEU A 289 32.86 11.36 -0.41
C LEU A 289 32.17 12.31 0.57
N THR A 290 32.41 13.62 0.46
CA THR A 290 31.81 14.65 1.31
C THR A 290 30.82 15.49 0.53
N THR A 291 29.62 15.00 0.36
CA THR A 291 28.52 15.80 -0.17
C THR A 291 27.61 16.21 0.97
N SER A 292 27.53 17.51 1.23
CA SER A 292 26.47 18.05 2.07
C SER A 292 25.17 18.00 1.26
N PHE A 293 24.19 17.26 1.75
CA PHE A 293 22.83 17.38 1.26
C PHE A 293 22.12 18.47 2.06
N ASN A 294 21.42 19.36 1.40
CA ASN A 294 20.46 20.22 2.05
C ASN A 294 19.21 19.41 2.36
N LEU A 295 18.80 19.42 3.61
CA LEU A 295 17.65 18.70 4.11
C LEU A 295 16.45 19.65 4.22
N GLU A 296 15.35 19.28 3.60
CA GLU A 296 14.05 19.92 3.75
C GLU A 296 13.03 18.89 4.25
N THR A 297 12.27 19.23 5.28
CA THR A 297 11.33 18.32 5.94
C THR A 297 9.87 18.73 5.77
N THR A 298 9.58 19.47 4.71
CA THR A 298 8.25 19.97 4.42
C THR A 298 7.60 19.15 3.30
N TRP A 299 6.31 18.87 3.44
CA TRP A 299 5.52 18.39 2.30
C TRP A 299 5.05 19.61 1.53
N LEU A 300 5.71 19.95 0.45
CA LEU A 300 5.24 21.00 -0.44
C LEU A 300 3.93 20.51 -1.08
N SER A 301 2.84 21.31 -0.94
CA SER A 301 1.71 21.18 -1.85
C SER A 301 2.30 21.08 -3.25
N ALA A 302 1.75 20.18 -4.10
CA ALA A 302 2.26 19.93 -5.43
C ALA A 302 2.61 21.26 -6.14
N VAL A 303 3.78 21.78 -5.89
CA VAL A 303 4.42 22.69 -6.80
C VAL A 303 4.80 21.76 -7.92
N ASP A 304 4.16 21.96 -9.08
CA ASP A 304 4.63 21.43 -10.34
C ASP A 304 6.11 21.78 -10.45
N VAL A 305 6.95 20.90 -9.97
CA VAL A 305 8.33 20.87 -10.42
C VAL A 305 8.25 20.21 -11.79
N PRO A 306 8.34 20.97 -12.88
CA PRO A 306 8.31 20.38 -14.20
C PRO A 306 9.46 19.38 -14.26
N PHE A 307 9.11 18.11 -14.46
CA PHE A 307 10.07 17.05 -14.74
C PHE A 307 10.58 17.17 -16.17
#